data_7450aad537f3014f132bdcdfef8f9087
#
_entry.id   7450aad537f3014f132bdcdfef8f9087
#
_cell.length_a   1.000
_cell.length_b   1.000
_cell.length_c   1.000
_cell.angle_alpha   90.00
_cell.angle_beta   90.00
_cell.angle_gamma   90.00
#
_symmetry.space_group_name_H-M   'P 1'
#
loop_
_entity.id
_entity.type
_entity.pdbx_description
1 polymer ?
#
loop_
_entity_poly.entity_id
_entity_poly.type
_entity_poly.pdbx_seq_one_letter_code
_entity_poly.pdbx_strand_id
1 'polypeptide(L)'
;LEKALLDPLVDGLAAQINDLDPQMQVGGPGADAAKADYQEAVLTYADARAAVERAQTPAQIGEARQMLEKGLRAARRAQARLEGRPVEAAEQEPLLEGLCTFDPKHGRAVGTAPITGPGGQTAEVPVCAICKQQIEAGQQPQVRTVQVGGQDTPYWNGYPGMGMGWGMGGGGLLNGALMGILLGGMFGGGSAYGGDYHHDNGGSW
;
A
#
# COMPACT_ATOMS: atom_id res chain seq x y z
N LEU A 1 -7.73 -8.23 14.28
CA LEU A 1 -7.43 -7.88 12.89
C LEU A 1 -8.73 -7.87 12.10
N GLU A 2 -9.01 -6.80 11.38
CA GLU A 2 -10.24 -6.71 10.59
C GLU A 2 -10.05 -7.37 9.22
N LYS A 3 -11.07 -8.11 8.76
CA LYS A 3 -11.05 -8.83 7.48
C LYS A 3 -10.83 -7.89 6.29
N ALA A 4 -11.41 -6.70 6.34
CA ALA A 4 -11.26 -5.68 5.29
C ALA A 4 -9.81 -5.25 5.04
N LEU A 5 -8.91 -5.44 6.01
CA LEU A 5 -7.49 -5.20 5.84
C LEU A 5 -6.79 -6.21 4.92
N LEU A 6 -7.42 -7.36 4.64
CA LEU A 6 -6.85 -8.36 3.72
C LEU A 6 -7.08 -8.02 2.25
N ASP A 7 -8.10 -7.23 1.93
CA ASP A 7 -8.45 -6.90 0.53
C ASP A 7 -7.30 -6.23 -0.24
N PRO A 8 -6.56 -5.25 0.31
CA PRO A 8 -5.41 -4.68 -0.38
C PRO A 8 -4.28 -5.69 -0.66
N LEU A 9 -4.11 -6.70 0.20
CA LEU A 9 -3.14 -7.77 -0.02
C LEU A 9 -3.60 -8.74 -1.12
N VAL A 10 -4.89 -9.08 -1.15
CA VAL A 10 -5.49 -9.89 -2.23
C VAL A 10 -5.31 -9.21 -3.57
N ASP A 11 -5.70 -7.93 -3.65
CA ASP A 11 -5.59 -7.15 -4.89
C ASP A 11 -4.13 -6.92 -5.30
N GLY A 12 -3.25 -6.69 -4.32
CA GLY A 12 -1.81 -6.53 -4.58
C GLY A 12 -1.18 -7.82 -5.12
N LEU A 13 -1.54 -8.98 -4.58
CA LEU A 13 -1.05 -10.28 -5.09
C LEU A 13 -1.59 -10.56 -6.49
N ALA A 14 -2.87 -10.30 -6.74
CA ALA A 14 -3.47 -10.43 -8.07
C ALA A 14 -2.77 -9.51 -9.08
N ALA A 15 -2.50 -8.27 -8.71
CA ALA A 15 -1.82 -7.32 -9.57
C ALA A 15 -0.39 -7.75 -9.93
N GLN A 16 0.37 -8.27 -8.95
CA GLN A 16 1.72 -8.78 -9.19
C GLN A 16 1.70 -10.03 -10.09
N ILE A 17 0.77 -10.97 -9.90
CA ILE A 17 0.63 -12.15 -10.76
C ILE A 17 0.29 -11.72 -12.19
N ASN A 18 -0.64 -10.78 -12.38
CA ASN A 18 -1.03 -10.27 -13.70
C ASN A 18 0.13 -9.55 -14.42
N ASP A 19 1.03 -8.91 -13.69
CA ASP A 19 2.23 -8.27 -14.26
C ASP A 19 3.30 -9.30 -14.65
N LEU A 20 3.40 -10.41 -13.90
CA LEU A 20 4.34 -11.50 -14.17
C LEU A 20 3.90 -12.37 -15.36
N ASP A 21 2.60 -12.60 -15.53
CA ASP A 21 2.05 -13.55 -16.48
C ASP A 21 2.56 -13.35 -17.93
N PRO A 22 2.52 -12.16 -18.54
CA PRO A 22 3.05 -11.95 -19.86
C PRO A 22 4.56 -12.19 -19.96
N GLN A 23 5.32 -11.89 -18.90
CA GLN A 23 6.77 -12.11 -18.86
C GLN A 23 7.10 -13.60 -18.80
N MET A 24 6.30 -14.38 -18.05
CA MET A 24 6.43 -15.84 -17.99
C MET A 24 6.07 -16.51 -19.32
N GLN A 25 5.10 -15.97 -20.06
CA GLN A 25 4.68 -16.48 -21.38
C GLN A 25 5.73 -16.23 -22.46
N VAL A 26 6.47 -15.13 -22.41
CA VAL A 26 7.57 -14.86 -23.36
C VAL A 26 8.69 -15.90 -23.20
N GLY A 27 8.91 -16.41 -22.00
CA GLY A 27 9.94 -17.41 -21.73
C GLY A 27 11.35 -16.84 -21.64
N GLY A 28 12.33 -17.74 -21.61
CA GLY A 28 13.76 -17.40 -21.51
C GLY A 28 14.37 -17.74 -20.15
N PRO A 29 15.68 -17.54 -19.98
CA PRO A 29 16.39 -18.00 -18.77
C PRO A 29 15.83 -17.40 -17.47
N GLY A 30 15.39 -16.15 -17.49
CA GLY A 30 14.75 -15.52 -16.34
C GLY A 30 13.40 -16.16 -16.00
N ALA A 31 12.58 -16.48 -16.99
CA ALA A 31 11.29 -17.15 -16.81
C ALA A 31 11.46 -18.57 -16.28
N ASP A 32 12.47 -19.32 -16.79
CA ASP A 32 12.78 -20.66 -16.27
C ASP A 32 13.18 -20.60 -14.80
N ALA A 33 14.02 -19.64 -14.41
CA ALA A 33 14.42 -19.44 -13.02
C ALA A 33 13.27 -19.02 -12.11
N ALA A 34 12.33 -18.22 -12.62
CA ALA A 34 11.18 -17.69 -11.88
C ALA A 34 10.01 -18.68 -11.76
N LYS A 35 9.98 -19.75 -12.58
CA LYS A 35 8.82 -20.63 -12.75
C LYS A 35 8.25 -21.19 -11.45
N ALA A 36 9.11 -21.69 -10.57
CA ALA A 36 8.67 -22.28 -9.30
C ALA A 36 8.01 -21.22 -8.38
N ASP A 37 8.62 -20.05 -8.26
CA ASP A 37 8.10 -18.96 -7.44
C ASP A 37 6.80 -18.38 -8.04
N TYR A 38 6.70 -18.25 -9.35
CA TYR A 38 5.47 -17.82 -10.02
C TYR A 38 4.33 -18.82 -9.78
N GLN A 39 4.58 -20.12 -9.93
CA GLN A 39 3.58 -21.17 -9.65
C GLN A 39 3.14 -21.14 -8.19
N GLU A 40 4.08 -20.96 -7.25
CA GLU A 40 3.75 -20.80 -5.83
C GLU A 40 2.84 -19.59 -5.60
N ALA A 41 3.12 -18.45 -6.21
CA ALA A 41 2.30 -17.25 -6.10
C ALA A 41 0.86 -17.49 -6.59
N VAL A 42 0.69 -18.10 -7.77
CA VAL A 42 -0.62 -18.40 -8.38
C VAL A 42 -1.44 -19.37 -7.52
N LEU A 43 -0.83 -20.46 -7.08
CA LEU A 43 -1.52 -21.47 -6.24
C LEU A 43 -1.89 -20.86 -4.89
N THR A 44 -0.97 -20.14 -4.28
CA THR A 44 -1.21 -19.49 -2.98
C THR A 44 -2.29 -18.40 -3.09
N TYR A 45 -2.39 -17.69 -4.20
CA TYR A 45 -3.46 -16.71 -4.43
C TYR A 45 -4.86 -17.36 -4.38
N ALA A 46 -5.05 -18.49 -5.08
CA ALA A 46 -6.33 -19.19 -5.09
C ALA A 46 -6.74 -19.64 -3.68
N ASP A 47 -5.80 -20.26 -2.95
CA ASP A 47 -6.03 -20.74 -1.58
C ASP A 47 -6.28 -19.61 -0.59
N ALA A 48 -5.46 -18.55 -0.66
CA ALA A 48 -5.57 -17.38 0.21
C ALA A 48 -6.89 -16.64 0.01
N ARG A 49 -7.31 -16.43 -1.24
CA ARG A 49 -8.59 -15.82 -1.57
C ARG A 49 -9.75 -16.60 -0.96
N ALA A 50 -9.76 -17.93 -1.13
CA ALA A 50 -10.78 -18.79 -0.53
C ALA A 50 -10.72 -18.75 1.01
N ALA A 51 -9.54 -18.67 1.61
CA ALA A 51 -9.38 -18.50 3.05
C ALA A 51 -9.93 -17.16 3.54
N VAL A 52 -9.66 -16.04 2.84
CA VAL A 52 -10.22 -14.72 3.14
C VAL A 52 -11.75 -14.75 3.09
N GLU A 53 -12.36 -15.35 2.06
CA GLU A 53 -13.81 -15.42 1.93
C GLU A 53 -14.44 -16.16 3.12
N ARG A 54 -13.86 -17.26 3.57
CA ARG A 54 -14.35 -18.11 4.67
C ARG A 54 -14.01 -17.59 6.06
N ALA A 55 -13.04 -16.69 6.20
CA ALA A 55 -12.57 -16.22 7.49
C ALA A 55 -13.67 -15.47 8.28
N GLN A 56 -13.99 -15.96 9.48
CA GLN A 56 -14.98 -15.40 10.40
C GLN A 56 -14.40 -15.10 11.78
N THR A 57 -13.26 -15.71 12.12
CA THR A 57 -12.61 -15.54 13.41
C THR A 57 -11.27 -14.83 13.26
N PRO A 58 -10.77 -14.14 14.31
CA PRO A 58 -9.45 -13.51 14.27
C PRO A 58 -8.30 -14.47 13.92
N ALA A 59 -8.39 -15.73 14.34
CA ALA A 59 -7.41 -16.76 14.00
C ALA A 59 -7.42 -17.04 12.50
N GLN A 60 -8.59 -17.27 11.90
CA GLN A 60 -8.74 -17.51 10.46
C GLN A 60 -8.31 -16.31 9.62
N ILE A 61 -8.59 -15.08 10.08
CA ILE A 61 -8.09 -13.86 9.44
C ILE A 61 -6.57 -13.81 9.48
N GLY A 62 -5.96 -14.20 10.60
CA GLY A 62 -4.50 -14.31 10.75
C GLY A 62 -3.88 -15.35 9.81
N GLU A 63 -4.49 -16.52 9.67
CA GLU A 63 -4.06 -17.57 8.74
C GLU A 63 -4.16 -17.11 7.28
N ALA A 64 -5.29 -16.52 6.89
CA ALA A 64 -5.48 -15.98 5.54
C ALA A 64 -4.44 -14.89 5.21
N ARG A 65 -4.11 -14.04 6.18
CA ARG A 65 -3.05 -13.05 6.04
C ARG A 65 -1.69 -13.68 5.77
N GLN A 66 -1.30 -14.69 6.56
CA GLN A 66 -0.03 -15.39 6.35
C GLN A 66 0.07 -16.04 4.96
N MET A 67 -1.05 -16.60 4.47
CA MET A 67 -1.10 -17.14 3.10
C MET A 67 -0.88 -16.04 2.06
N LEU A 68 -1.52 -14.87 2.21
CA LEU A 68 -1.33 -13.73 1.32
C LEU A 68 0.11 -13.22 1.34
N GLU A 69 0.71 -13.09 2.53
CA GLU A 69 2.11 -12.68 2.67
C GLU A 69 3.06 -13.67 1.98
N LYS A 70 2.80 -14.97 2.11
CA LYS A 70 3.58 -16.02 1.42
C LYS A 70 3.48 -15.87 -0.10
N GLY A 71 2.26 -15.69 -0.63
CA GLY A 71 2.05 -15.49 -2.07
C GLY A 71 2.73 -14.23 -2.61
N LEU A 72 2.62 -13.12 -1.88
CA LEU A 72 3.28 -11.86 -2.23
C LEU A 72 4.81 -11.99 -2.26
N ARG A 73 5.40 -12.71 -1.30
CA ARG A 73 6.85 -12.98 -1.31
C ARG A 73 7.25 -13.87 -2.48
N ALA A 74 6.45 -14.90 -2.81
CA ALA A 74 6.69 -15.74 -3.97
C ALA A 74 6.64 -14.92 -5.29
N ALA A 75 5.65 -14.06 -5.46
CA ALA A 75 5.56 -13.18 -6.63
C ALA A 75 6.80 -12.25 -6.74
N ARG A 76 7.29 -11.72 -5.61
CA ARG A 76 8.51 -10.91 -5.59
C ARG A 76 9.76 -11.67 -5.96
N ARG A 77 9.92 -12.90 -5.45
CA ARG A 77 11.05 -13.76 -5.85
C ARG A 77 11.00 -14.03 -7.35
N ALA A 78 9.82 -14.33 -7.89
CA ALA A 78 9.65 -14.51 -9.34
C ALA A 78 10.08 -13.24 -10.12
N GLN A 79 9.63 -12.06 -9.69
CA GLN A 79 10.01 -10.80 -10.30
C GLN A 79 11.51 -10.55 -10.23
N ALA A 80 12.13 -10.77 -9.07
CA ALA A 80 13.57 -10.60 -8.91
C ALA A 80 14.37 -11.51 -9.85
N ARG A 81 13.94 -12.77 -10.02
CA ARG A 81 14.58 -13.71 -10.95
C ARG A 81 14.44 -13.29 -12.42
N LEU A 82 13.27 -12.79 -12.82
CA LEU A 82 13.04 -12.23 -14.15
C LEU A 82 13.95 -11.04 -14.43
N GLU A 83 14.16 -10.19 -13.43
CA GLU A 83 15.01 -8.99 -13.52
C GLU A 83 16.49 -9.25 -13.26
N GLY A 84 16.88 -10.48 -12.92
CA GLY A 84 18.25 -10.82 -12.53
C GLY A 84 18.74 -10.17 -11.24
N ARG A 85 17.80 -9.79 -10.34
CA ARG A 85 18.10 -9.19 -9.03
C ARG A 85 18.29 -10.27 -7.95
N PRO A 86 19.04 -9.96 -6.88
CA PRO A 86 19.16 -10.86 -5.73
C PRO A 86 17.80 -11.11 -5.07
N VAL A 87 17.46 -12.38 -4.86
CA VAL A 87 16.18 -12.80 -4.25
C VAL A 87 16.11 -12.38 -2.78
N GLU A 88 17.21 -12.46 -2.07
CA GLU A 88 17.30 -12.12 -0.65
C GLU A 88 16.96 -10.64 -0.39
N ALA A 89 17.35 -9.75 -1.30
CA ALA A 89 17.00 -8.34 -1.23
C ALA A 89 15.49 -8.14 -1.47
N ALA A 90 14.92 -8.85 -2.45
CA ALA A 90 13.52 -8.78 -2.78
C ALA A 90 12.60 -9.29 -1.64
N GLU A 91 13.06 -10.27 -0.85
CA GLU A 91 12.31 -10.77 0.31
C GLU A 91 12.23 -9.78 1.47
N GLN A 92 13.17 -8.84 1.56
CA GLN A 92 13.20 -7.81 2.60
C GLN A 92 12.38 -6.56 2.23
N GLU A 93 12.00 -6.42 0.97
CA GLU A 93 11.18 -5.31 0.51
C GLU A 93 9.77 -5.37 1.15
N PRO A 94 9.09 -4.22 1.37
CA PRO A 94 7.70 -4.18 1.83
C PRO A 94 6.76 -4.95 0.90
N LEU A 95 5.74 -5.63 1.44
CA LEU A 95 4.88 -6.57 0.69
C LEU A 95 4.21 -5.97 -0.56
N LEU A 96 3.85 -4.69 -0.53
CA LEU A 96 3.21 -3.99 -1.64
C LEU A 96 4.16 -3.01 -2.36
N GLU A 97 5.48 -3.15 -2.15
CA GLU A 97 6.48 -2.35 -2.87
C GLU A 97 6.35 -2.53 -4.39
N GLY A 98 6.57 -1.46 -5.13
CA GLY A 98 6.45 -1.46 -6.59
C GLY A 98 5.02 -1.41 -7.12
N LEU A 99 4.01 -1.40 -6.25
CA LEU A 99 2.61 -1.16 -6.63
C LEU A 99 2.22 0.31 -6.45
N CYS A 100 1.10 0.70 -7.06
CA CYS A 100 0.57 2.05 -6.93
C CYS A 100 0.22 2.38 -5.47
N THR A 101 0.71 3.50 -4.96
CA THR A 101 0.45 3.96 -3.59
C THR A 101 -1.02 4.23 -3.31
N PHE A 102 -1.76 4.73 -4.29
CA PHE A 102 -3.16 5.11 -4.07
C PHE A 102 -4.09 3.90 -3.92
N ASP A 103 -3.84 2.85 -4.69
CA ASP A 103 -4.54 1.57 -4.59
C ASP A 103 -3.65 0.46 -5.20
N PRO A 104 -3.30 -0.60 -4.46
CA PRO A 104 -2.58 -1.75 -4.99
C PRO A 104 -3.26 -2.42 -6.19
N LYS A 105 -4.60 -2.32 -6.29
CA LYS A 105 -5.39 -2.83 -7.41
C LYS A 105 -5.07 -2.16 -8.73
N HIS A 106 -4.54 -0.94 -8.72
CA HIS A 106 -4.09 -0.24 -9.92
C HIS A 106 -2.86 -0.89 -10.57
N GLY A 107 -2.27 -1.87 -9.91
CA GLY A 107 -1.12 -2.62 -10.42
C GLY A 107 0.20 -1.90 -10.21
N ARG A 108 1.18 -2.28 -11.04
CA ARG A 108 2.57 -1.83 -10.92
C ARG A 108 2.72 -0.32 -11.10
N ALA A 109 3.55 0.27 -10.25
CA ALA A 109 4.00 1.65 -10.42
C ALA A 109 4.92 1.75 -11.64
N VAL A 110 4.71 2.78 -12.46
CA VAL A 110 5.53 3.07 -13.64
C VAL A 110 6.52 4.21 -13.40
N GLY A 111 6.48 4.80 -12.21
CA GLY A 111 7.35 5.90 -11.80
C GLY A 111 6.90 6.46 -10.47
N THR A 112 7.42 7.63 -10.14
CA THR A 112 7.03 8.39 -8.95
C THR A 112 6.29 9.67 -9.34
N ALA A 113 5.54 10.22 -8.37
CA ALA A 113 4.95 11.55 -8.48
C ALA A 113 5.04 12.27 -7.12
N PRO A 114 5.22 13.60 -7.14
CA PRO A 114 5.25 14.38 -5.92
C PRO A 114 3.85 14.49 -5.31
N ILE A 115 3.74 14.23 -4.03
CA ILE A 115 2.53 14.51 -3.24
C ILE A 115 2.90 15.52 -2.16
N THR A 116 2.14 16.62 -2.11
CA THR A 116 2.35 17.67 -1.11
C THR A 116 1.36 17.52 0.03
N GLY A 117 1.85 17.43 1.26
CA GLY A 117 1.08 17.36 2.49
C GLY A 117 0.56 18.72 2.96
N PRO A 118 -0.36 18.74 3.95
CA PRO A 118 -0.94 19.96 4.50
C PRO A 118 0.08 20.92 5.11
N GLY A 119 1.23 20.40 5.54
CA GLY A 119 2.37 21.19 6.02
C GLY A 119 3.32 21.66 4.93
N GLY A 120 2.96 21.51 3.64
CA GLY A 120 3.81 21.88 2.51
C GLY A 120 4.97 20.93 2.24
N GLN A 121 5.09 19.79 2.98
CA GLN A 121 6.11 18.80 2.71
C GLN A 121 5.72 18.01 1.45
N THR A 122 6.70 17.86 0.55
CA THR A 122 6.53 17.06 -0.66
C THR A 122 7.27 15.73 -0.54
N ALA A 123 6.60 14.65 -0.93
CA ALA A 123 7.16 13.32 -0.95
C ALA A 123 6.93 12.66 -2.32
N GLU A 124 7.95 12.00 -2.84
CA GLU A 124 7.85 11.19 -4.06
C GLU A 124 7.26 9.82 -3.70
N VAL A 125 6.17 9.46 -4.37
CA VAL A 125 5.50 8.17 -4.13
C VAL A 125 5.35 7.36 -5.42
N PRO A 126 5.51 6.02 -5.39
CA PRO A 126 5.26 5.17 -6.54
C PRO A 126 3.81 5.26 -7.01
N VAL A 127 3.62 5.44 -8.32
CA VAL A 127 2.29 5.61 -8.91
C VAL A 127 2.16 4.87 -10.24
N CYS A 128 0.98 4.32 -10.51
CA CYS A 128 0.64 3.78 -11.83
C CYS A 128 0.50 4.90 -12.88
N ALA A 129 0.43 4.54 -14.15
CA ALA A 129 0.32 5.50 -15.25
C ALA A 129 -0.88 6.44 -15.12
N ILE A 130 -2.03 5.90 -14.70
CA ILE A 130 -3.28 6.68 -14.54
C ILE A 130 -3.14 7.69 -13.42
N CYS A 131 -2.69 7.27 -12.24
CA CYS A 131 -2.51 8.17 -11.10
C CYS A 131 -1.45 9.25 -11.39
N LYS A 132 -0.37 8.88 -12.08
CA LYS A 132 0.63 9.85 -12.54
C LYS A 132 0.03 10.93 -13.42
N GLN A 133 -0.74 10.53 -14.44
CA GLN A 133 -1.41 11.46 -15.35
C GLN A 133 -2.41 12.36 -14.61
N GLN A 134 -3.17 11.83 -13.65
CA GLN A 134 -4.10 12.63 -12.84
C GLN A 134 -3.35 13.70 -12.03
N ILE A 135 -2.24 13.34 -11.39
CA ILE A 135 -1.42 14.29 -10.61
C ILE A 135 -0.83 15.37 -11.52
N GLU A 136 -0.28 14.99 -12.68
CA GLU A 136 0.25 15.92 -13.68
C GLU A 136 -0.83 16.88 -14.21
N ALA A 137 -2.09 16.44 -14.26
CA ALA A 137 -3.24 17.27 -14.60
C ALA A 137 -3.80 18.11 -13.43
N GLY A 138 -3.14 18.10 -12.26
CA GLY A 138 -3.58 18.78 -11.05
C GLY A 138 -4.79 18.14 -10.37
N GLN A 139 -5.12 16.89 -10.72
CA GLN A 139 -6.19 16.10 -10.10
C GLN A 139 -5.63 15.25 -8.97
N GLN A 140 -6.46 14.99 -7.95
CA GLN A 140 -6.09 14.07 -6.87
C GLN A 140 -6.58 12.66 -7.21
N PRO A 141 -5.67 11.66 -7.29
CA PRO A 141 -6.08 10.27 -7.42
C PRO A 141 -6.89 9.81 -6.22
N GLN A 142 -7.86 8.94 -6.46
CA GLN A 142 -8.65 8.36 -5.39
C GLN A 142 -7.81 7.36 -4.59
N VAL A 143 -7.84 7.51 -3.27
CA VAL A 143 -7.14 6.62 -2.33
C VAL A 143 -8.06 5.49 -1.92
N ARG A 144 -7.54 4.28 -1.93
CA ARG A 144 -8.25 3.15 -1.36
C ARG A 144 -8.38 3.28 0.15
N THR A 145 -9.61 3.22 0.63
CA THR A 145 -9.92 3.17 2.05
C THR A 145 -10.37 1.78 2.47
N VAL A 146 -10.19 1.46 3.73
CA VAL A 146 -10.68 0.26 4.40
C VAL A 146 -11.40 0.67 5.68
N GLN A 147 -12.42 -0.09 6.06
CA GLN A 147 -13.14 0.16 7.30
C GLN A 147 -12.34 -0.40 8.50
N VAL A 148 -11.95 0.49 9.41
CA VAL A 148 -11.27 0.14 10.65
C VAL A 148 -12.02 0.79 11.80
N GLY A 149 -12.59 -0.01 12.68
CA GLY A 149 -13.39 0.52 13.82
C GLY A 149 -14.62 1.33 13.38
N GLY A 150 -15.19 1.05 12.20
CA GLY A 150 -16.33 1.79 11.64
C GLY A 150 -15.96 3.11 10.97
N GLN A 151 -14.69 3.39 10.77
CA GLN A 151 -14.20 4.58 10.07
C GLN A 151 -13.48 4.21 8.78
N ASP A 152 -13.71 4.99 7.72
CA ASP A 152 -12.95 4.88 6.48
C ASP A 152 -11.52 5.38 6.73
N THR A 153 -10.57 4.47 6.57
CA THR A 153 -9.16 4.73 6.83
C THR A 153 -8.34 4.35 5.61
N PRO A 154 -7.37 5.15 5.16
CA PRO A 154 -6.45 4.73 4.11
C PRO A 154 -5.85 3.36 4.42
N TYR A 155 -5.81 2.49 3.42
CA TYR A 155 -5.47 1.08 3.63
C TYR A 155 -4.13 0.85 4.34
N TRP A 156 -3.14 1.71 4.11
CA TRP A 156 -1.82 1.61 4.74
C TRP A 156 -1.79 1.89 6.25
N ASN A 157 -2.81 2.59 6.78
CA ASN A 157 -2.90 2.88 8.22
C ASN A 157 -3.42 1.70 9.04
N GLY A 158 -4.07 0.74 8.39
CA GLY A 158 -4.62 -0.45 9.04
C GLY A 158 -3.60 -1.55 9.34
N TYR A 159 -2.34 -1.39 8.94
CA TYR A 159 -1.31 -2.42 9.09
C TYR A 159 -0.20 -1.99 10.05
N PRO A 160 -0.25 -2.40 11.34
CA PRO A 160 0.91 -2.32 12.22
C PRO A 160 2.00 -3.23 11.64
N GLY A 161 3.11 -2.64 11.17
CA GLY A 161 4.23 -3.37 10.58
C GLY A 161 4.22 -3.50 9.05
N MET A 162 3.12 -3.14 8.34
CA MET A 162 3.21 -2.67 6.98
C MET A 162 3.61 -1.18 6.98
N GLY A 163 4.19 -0.79 8.11
CA GLY A 163 4.85 0.48 8.20
C GLY A 163 5.61 0.62 6.94
N MET A 164 5.16 1.54 6.14
CA MET A 164 5.77 1.89 4.90
C MET A 164 7.23 2.06 5.17
N GLY A 165 7.97 0.98 4.98
CA GLY A 165 9.39 0.98 4.79
C GLY A 165 9.67 1.62 3.45
N TRP A 166 9.03 2.74 3.22
CA TRP A 166 9.30 3.66 2.16
C TRP A 166 10.63 4.30 2.50
N GLY A 167 11.71 3.53 2.33
CA GLY A 167 13.07 3.99 2.16
C GLY A 167 13.61 5.06 3.10
N MET A 168 12.96 5.28 4.24
CA MET A 168 13.36 6.28 5.20
C MET A 168 13.63 5.62 6.54
N GLY A 169 14.86 5.29 6.76
CA GLY A 169 15.39 5.33 8.12
C GLY A 169 15.13 6.72 8.68
N GLY A 170 14.04 6.90 9.40
CA GLY A 170 13.71 8.18 9.99
C GLY A 170 12.21 8.46 10.00
N GLY A 171 11.60 8.11 11.10
CA GLY A 171 10.22 8.23 11.49
C GLY A 171 9.34 9.35 10.93
N GLY A 172 8.13 9.02 10.61
CA GLY A 172 6.98 9.86 10.89
C GLY A 172 6.58 10.91 9.87
N LEU A 173 7.45 11.41 8.99
CA LEU A 173 7.12 12.57 8.13
C LEU A 173 6.18 12.22 6.99
N LEU A 174 6.36 11.07 6.33
CA LEU A 174 5.48 10.67 5.21
C LEU A 174 4.10 10.23 5.68
N ASN A 175 4.00 9.58 6.85
CA ASN A 175 2.71 9.18 7.40
C ASN A 175 1.85 10.41 7.76
N GLY A 176 2.45 11.47 8.29
CA GLY A 176 1.78 12.73 8.57
C GLY A 176 1.41 13.52 7.31
N ALA A 177 2.30 13.53 6.31
CA ALA A 177 2.08 14.26 5.07
C ALA A 177 0.97 13.63 4.21
N LEU A 178 1.01 12.31 4.01
CA LEU A 178 -0.03 11.59 3.28
C LEU A 178 -1.38 11.66 3.98
N MET A 179 -1.42 11.51 5.32
CA MET A 179 -2.66 11.64 6.09
C MET A 179 -3.32 13.01 5.90
N GLY A 180 -2.54 14.06 5.90
CA GLY A 180 -3.09 15.41 5.79
C GLY A 180 -3.61 15.75 4.40
N ILE A 181 -2.98 15.25 3.31
CA ILE A 181 -3.46 15.45 1.93
C ILE A 181 -4.80 14.74 1.73
N LEU A 182 -4.89 13.51 2.24
CA LEU A 182 -6.00 12.61 1.94
C LEU A 182 -7.21 12.87 2.81
N LEU A 183 -7.03 13.29 4.06
CA LEU A 183 -8.13 13.65 4.95
C LEU A 183 -8.59 15.10 4.79
N GLY A 184 -7.70 16.03 4.42
CA GLY A 184 -8.04 17.42 4.16
C GLY A 184 -9.02 17.61 2.99
N GLY A 185 -8.96 16.73 1.98
CA GLY A 185 -9.91 16.73 0.86
C GLY A 185 -11.29 16.12 1.17
N MET A 186 -11.37 15.21 2.17
CA MET A 186 -12.63 14.56 2.55
C MET A 186 -13.46 15.32 3.60
N PHE A 187 -12.83 16.17 4.41
CA PHE A 187 -13.46 16.88 5.52
C PHE A 187 -13.42 18.40 5.39
N GLY A 188 -13.15 18.93 4.21
CA GLY A 188 -13.17 20.36 3.90
C GLY A 188 -14.57 20.96 3.86
N GLY A 189 -15.27 20.92 4.98
CA GLY A 189 -16.55 21.58 5.19
C GLY A 189 -16.85 21.71 6.66
N GLY A 190 -16.39 22.77 7.32
CA GLY A 190 -16.93 23.13 8.63
C GLY A 190 -15.95 23.62 9.69
N SER A 191 -15.96 24.95 9.85
CA SER A 191 -15.79 25.71 11.08
C SER A 191 -14.41 25.86 11.68
N ALA A 192 -13.83 27.00 11.35
CA ALA A 192 -12.89 27.71 12.21
C ALA A 192 -13.53 27.94 13.60
N TYR A 193 -13.00 27.33 14.63
CA TYR A 193 -13.16 27.80 16.00
C TYR A 193 -11.86 28.51 16.41
N GLY A 194 -11.85 29.81 16.26
CA GLY A 194 -10.93 30.70 16.95
C GLY A 194 -11.30 30.68 18.44
N GLY A 195 -10.41 30.16 19.24
CA GLY A 195 -10.43 30.28 20.69
C GLY A 195 -9.34 31.24 21.09
N ASP A 196 -9.69 32.54 21.18
CA ASP A 196 -8.88 33.55 21.85
C ASP A 196 -8.82 33.20 23.35
N TYR A 197 -7.69 32.74 23.81
CA TYR A 197 -7.38 32.74 25.24
C TYR A 197 -6.69 34.04 25.58
N HIS A 198 -7.49 35.07 26.00
CA HIS A 198 -7.01 36.20 26.75
C HIS A 198 -6.53 35.73 28.13
N HIS A 199 -5.26 35.80 28.34
CA HIS A 199 -4.65 35.81 29.67
C HIS A 199 -4.65 37.25 30.17
N ASP A 200 -5.64 37.60 30.95
CA ASP A 200 -5.60 38.79 31.81
C ASP A 200 -4.82 38.46 33.08
N ASN A 201 -3.64 39.00 33.16
CA ASN A 201 -2.83 39.09 34.37
C ASN A 201 -3.04 40.46 34.99
N GLY A 202 -4.07 40.56 35.84
CA GLY A 202 -4.34 41.75 36.63
C GLY A 202 -3.87 41.52 38.06
N GLY A 203 -2.76 42.14 38.38
CA GLY A 203 -2.23 42.21 39.74
C GLY A 203 -2.99 43.19 40.62
N SER A 204 -2.68 43.11 41.84
CA SER A 204 -2.69 44.13 42.92
C SER A 204 -3.37 43.68 44.18
N TRP A 205 -2.63 43.71 45.14
CA TRP A 205 -2.60 44.03 46.57
C TRP A 205 -2.02 42.91 47.41
#